data_fa1467f967f9b91c8530d030010e9951
#
_entry.id   fa1467f967f9b91c8530d030010e9951
#
_cell.length_a   1.000
_cell.length_b   1.000
_cell.length_c   1.000
_cell.angle_alpha   90.00
_cell.angle_beta   90.00
_cell.angle_gamma   90.00
#
_symmetry.space_group_name_H-M   'P 1'
#
loop_
_entity.id
_entity.type
_entity.pdbx_description
1 polymer ?
#
loop_
_entity_poly.entity_id
_entity_poly.type
_entity_poly.pdbx_seq_one_letter_code
_entity_poly.pdbx_strand_id
1 'polypeptide(L)'
;MVVQTKGYCKYCGKEYAKAGMLRHLQACKERKNSLSKEIGKRRCRYFEIVISDKYLKEYWLIIEANENTTLKELDEFIRDIWVECCEHLSMFTCNDVQYESCPDTDSFWGMSSKNMNFRLKDVVEVGDTMLYEYDFGSTTKLVIKIHSCRDGERRNNEIVILSRNNPLELVCGKCRNNKAKWVNPQAYYYDESPFWCEKCLEKYDVDDEEYFEPEIFLPICNSPRMGVCGYEGSRIYPDQFEPDKE
;
A
#
# COMPACT_ATOMS: atom_id res chain seq x y z
N MET A 1 -13.00 9.62 -14.76
CA MET A 1 -13.83 9.02 -13.68
C MET A 1 -12.89 8.27 -12.76
N VAL A 2 -12.96 8.51 -11.44
CA VAL A 2 -12.16 7.74 -10.47
C VAL A 2 -12.74 6.32 -10.44
N VAL A 3 -11.92 5.33 -10.77
CA VAL A 3 -12.30 3.90 -10.69
C VAL A 3 -12.48 3.53 -9.22
N GLN A 4 -13.69 3.16 -8.83
CA GLN A 4 -13.98 2.74 -7.47
C GLN A 4 -13.64 1.25 -7.32
N THR A 5 -12.49 0.94 -6.77
CA THR A 5 -12.07 -0.44 -6.49
C THR A 5 -12.79 -1.01 -5.26
N LYS A 6 -12.94 -2.32 -5.24
CA LYS A 6 -13.47 -3.09 -4.11
C LYS A 6 -12.39 -4.00 -3.54
N GLY A 7 -12.62 -4.52 -2.35
CA GLY A 7 -11.75 -5.52 -1.72
C GLY A 7 -12.56 -6.44 -0.81
N TYR A 8 -11.96 -7.55 -0.40
CA TYR A 8 -12.60 -8.54 0.46
C TYR A 8 -12.36 -8.24 1.94
N CYS A 9 -13.39 -8.47 2.75
CA CYS A 9 -13.27 -8.48 4.21
C CYS A 9 -12.48 -9.72 4.66
N LYS A 10 -11.41 -9.54 5.44
CA LYS A 10 -10.61 -10.63 6.02
C LYS A 10 -11.47 -11.72 6.67
N TYR A 11 -12.48 -11.34 7.45
CA TYR A 11 -13.22 -12.25 8.32
C TYR A 11 -14.40 -12.98 7.66
N CYS A 12 -15.09 -12.35 6.72
CA CYS A 12 -16.31 -12.95 6.12
C CYS A 12 -16.27 -13.08 4.60
N GLY A 13 -15.18 -12.70 3.95
CA GLY A 13 -15.00 -12.78 2.51
C GLY A 13 -15.93 -11.90 1.66
N LYS A 14 -16.81 -11.07 2.26
CA LYS A 14 -17.69 -10.18 1.51
C LYS A 14 -16.93 -9.01 0.92
N GLU A 15 -17.31 -8.61 -0.29
CA GLU A 15 -16.65 -7.58 -1.07
C GLU A 15 -17.34 -6.22 -0.92
N TYR A 16 -16.54 -5.17 -0.69
CA TYR A 16 -17.02 -3.79 -0.56
C TYR A 16 -16.01 -2.81 -1.15
N ALA A 17 -16.48 -1.64 -1.61
CA ALA A 17 -15.62 -0.49 -1.84
C ALA A 17 -15.08 0.07 -0.51
N LYS A 18 -13.96 0.80 -0.55
CA LYS A 18 -13.22 1.30 0.64
C LYS A 18 -14.14 1.86 1.75
N ALA A 19 -15.01 2.83 1.43
CA ALA A 19 -15.91 3.44 2.42
C ALA A 19 -16.98 2.46 2.97
N GLY A 20 -17.45 1.54 2.12
CA GLY A 20 -18.35 0.46 2.51
C GLY A 20 -17.67 -0.55 3.42
N MET A 21 -16.40 -0.88 3.13
CA MET A 21 -15.58 -1.80 3.92
C MET A 21 -15.34 -1.27 5.33
N LEU A 22 -15.01 0.01 5.49
CA LEU A 22 -14.82 0.62 6.81
C LEU A 22 -16.08 0.49 7.69
N ARG A 23 -17.25 0.80 7.13
CA ARG A 23 -18.53 0.62 7.83
C ARG A 23 -18.83 -0.86 8.13
N HIS A 24 -18.56 -1.73 7.16
CA HIS A 24 -18.77 -3.16 7.31
C HIS A 24 -17.89 -3.75 8.41
N LEU A 25 -16.61 -3.41 8.49
CA LEU A 25 -15.68 -3.91 9.52
C LEU A 25 -16.19 -3.62 10.94
N GLN A 26 -16.83 -2.47 11.17
CA GLN A 26 -17.43 -2.15 12.47
C GLN A 26 -18.66 -3.02 12.79
N ALA A 27 -19.37 -3.48 11.78
CA ALA A 27 -20.61 -4.25 11.91
C ALA A 27 -20.43 -5.75 11.65
N CYS A 28 -19.29 -6.20 11.13
CA CYS A 28 -19.03 -7.57 10.70
C CYS A 28 -19.18 -8.56 11.86
N LYS A 29 -20.10 -9.50 11.73
CA LYS A 29 -20.36 -10.52 12.75
C LYS A 29 -19.19 -11.45 12.96
N GLU A 30 -18.54 -11.88 11.87
CA GLU A 30 -17.40 -12.80 11.93
C GLU A 30 -16.18 -12.12 12.59
N ARG A 31 -15.94 -10.83 12.30
CA ARG A 31 -14.95 -10.03 13.05
C ARG A 31 -15.26 -10.01 14.55
N LYS A 32 -16.50 -9.70 14.93
CA LYS A 32 -16.92 -9.66 16.33
C LYS A 32 -16.75 -11.01 17.02
N ASN A 33 -17.11 -12.09 16.34
CA ASN A 33 -16.93 -13.46 16.83
C ASN A 33 -15.45 -13.80 17.03
N SER A 34 -14.60 -13.43 16.08
CA SER A 34 -13.15 -13.63 16.18
C SER A 34 -12.56 -12.86 17.36
N LEU A 35 -12.91 -11.57 17.48
CA LEU A 35 -12.42 -10.71 18.56
C LEU A 35 -12.94 -11.11 19.95
N SER A 36 -14.15 -11.69 20.06
CA SER A 36 -14.71 -12.16 21.32
C SER A 36 -13.97 -13.36 21.90
N LYS A 37 -13.16 -14.07 21.10
CA LYS A 37 -12.33 -15.18 21.53
C LYS A 37 -10.99 -14.74 22.15
N GLU A 38 -10.70 -13.43 22.14
CA GLU A 38 -9.50 -12.87 22.77
C GLU A 38 -9.62 -12.94 24.31
N ILE A 39 -8.87 -13.83 24.96
CA ILE A 39 -9.02 -14.15 26.40
C ILE A 39 -7.82 -13.64 27.24
N GLY A 40 -6.82 -13.04 26.63
CA GLY A 40 -5.56 -12.64 27.29
C GLY A 40 -5.74 -11.58 28.39
N LYS A 41 -4.88 -11.68 29.42
CA LYS A 41 -4.87 -10.77 30.58
C LYS A 41 -4.21 -9.41 30.27
N ARG A 42 -3.33 -9.35 29.27
CA ARG A 42 -2.63 -8.11 28.89
C ARG A 42 -3.40 -7.48 27.73
N ARG A 43 -3.91 -6.29 27.95
CA ARG A 43 -4.63 -5.52 26.92
C ARG A 43 -3.75 -4.42 26.36
N CYS A 44 -4.00 -4.07 25.09
CA CYS A 44 -3.44 -2.88 24.45
C CYS A 44 -4.46 -2.34 23.43
N ARG A 45 -4.26 -1.09 22.99
CA ARG A 45 -5.03 -0.52 21.90
C ARG A 45 -4.54 -1.01 20.56
N TYR A 46 -5.47 -1.20 19.64
CA TYR A 46 -5.24 -1.48 18.23
C TYR A 46 -5.82 -0.36 17.40
N PHE A 47 -5.01 0.23 16.56
CA PHE A 47 -5.45 1.23 15.59
C PHE A 47 -5.91 0.54 14.30
N GLU A 48 -7.09 0.92 13.80
CA GLU A 48 -7.55 0.63 12.45
C GLU A 48 -7.08 1.76 11.55
N ILE A 49 -6.19 1.44 10.62
CA ILE A 49 -5.46 2.40 9.80
C ILE A 49 -5.84 2.21 8.34
N VAL A 50 -6.14 3.31 7.67
CA VAL A 50 -6.40 3.33 6.23
C VAL A 50 -5.19 3.92 5.52
N ILE A 51 -4.57 3.14 4.66
CA ILE A 51 -3.48 3.58 3.80
C ILE A 51 -4.02 3.70 2.38
N SER A 52 -3.79 4.81 1.70
CA SER A 52 -4.21 5.01 0.31
C SER A 52 -3.13 5.78 -0.44
N ASP A 53 -2.97 5.51 -1.72
CA ASP A 53 -2.15 6.40 -2.53
C ASP A 53 -2.73 7.81 -2.54
N LYS A 54 -1.85 8.81 -2.59
CA LYS A 54 -2.25 10.22 -2.57
C LYS A 54 -2.99 10.63 -3.84
N TYR A 55 -2.64 10.07 -4.97
CA TYR A 55 -3.13 10.43 -6.30
C TYR A 55 -3.99 9.32 -6.93
N LEU A 56 -3.54 8.07 -6.87
CA LEU A 56 -4.19 6.88 -7.43
C LEU A 56 -5.12 6.26 -6.37
N LYS A 57 -6.32 6.82 -6.21
CA LYS A 57 -7.28 6.48 -5.14
C LYS A 57 -7.83 5.06 -5.20
N GLU A 58 -7.62 4.36 -6.30
CA GLU A 58 -7.91 2.94 -6.50
C GLU A 58 -7.06 2.02 -5.63
N TYR A 59 -5.84 2.45 -5.24
CA TYR A 59 -4.99 1.68 -4.33
C TYR A 59 -5.26 2.06 -2.87
N TRP A 60 -5.69 1.10 -2.09
CA TRP A 60 -5.96 1.28 -0.67
C TRP A 60 -5.81 -0.02 0.13
N LEU A 61 -5.43 0.15 1.38
CA LEU A 61 -5.34 -0.88 2.43
C LEU A 61 -6.11 -0.43 3.65
N ILE A 62 -6.71 -1.38 4.36
CA ILE A 62 -7.20 -1.22 5.73
C ILE A 62 -6.47 -2.25 6.57
N ILE A 63 -5.72 -1.78 7.55
CA ILE A 63 -4.91 -2.62 8.43
C ILE A 63 -5.28 -2.38 9.88
N GLU A 64 -4.87 -3.33 10.74
CA GLU A 64 -4.91 -3.20 12.18
C GLU A 64 -3.48 -3.34 12.71
N ALA A 65 -3.03 -2.37 13.50
CA ALA A 65 -1.73 -2.38 14.17
C ALA A 65 -1.88 -2.05 15.64
N ASN A 66 -1.10 -2.69 16.52
CA ASN A 66 -1.17 -2.35 17.93
C ASN A 66 -0.45 -1.03 18.25
N GLU A 67 -0.82 -0.41 19.36
CA GLU A 67 -0.29 0.90 19.80
C GLU A 67 1.22 0.94 20.00
N ASN A 68 1.88 -0.21 20.17
CA ASN A 68 3.32 -0.30 20.37
C ASN A 68 4.10 -0.59 19.06
N THR A 69 3.40 -0.82 17.94
CA THR A 69 4.01 -0.89 16.62
C THR A 69 4.79 0.41 16.38
N THR A 70 6.04 0.29 15.95
CA THR A 70 6.89 1.44 15.62
C THR A 70 6.64 1.92 14.21
N LEU A 71 7.00 3.17 13.91
CA LEU A 71 6.98 3.67 12.54
C LEU A 71 7.92 2.85 11.63
N LYS A 72 9.02 2.32 12.18
CA LYS A 72 9.92 1.43 11.45
C LYS A 72 9.21 0.14 11.02
N GLU A 73 8.49 -0.52 11.92
CA GLU A 73 7.70 -1.72 11.58
C GLU A 73 6.59 -1.41 10.57
N LEU A 74 5.99 -0.21 10.65
CA LEU A 74 5.00 0.23 9.66
C LEU A 74 5.66 0.56 8.29
N ASP A 75 6.85 1.14 8.27
CA ASP A 75 7.64 1.37 7.06
C ASP A 75 8.00 0.05 6.38
N GLU A 76 8.54 -0.92 7.14
CA GLU A 76 8.86 -2.26 6.65
C GLU A 76 7.63 -2.94 6.03
N PHE A 77 6.47 -2.88 6.70
CA PHE A 77 5.22 -3.41 6.16
C PHE A 77 4.79 -2.74 4.85
N ILE A 78 4.87 -1.39 4.76
CA ILE A 78 4.50 -0.64 3.56
C ILE A 78 5.46 -0.96 2.42
N ARG A 79 6.75 -1.07 2.71
CA ARG A 79 7.78 -1.48 1.75
C ARG A 79 7.45 -2.85 1.18
N ASP A 80 7.26 -3.83 2.06
CA ASP A 80 7.00 -5.21 1.69
C ASP A 80 5.76 -5.38 0.82
N ILE A 81 4.68 -4.65 1.12
CA ILE A 81 3.41 -4.83 0.40
C ILE A 81 3.31 -4.02 -0.88
N TRP A 82 3.99 -2.84 -0.97
CA TRP A 82 3.70 -1.90 -2.05
C TRP A 82 4.88 -1.21 -2.72
N VAL A 83 6.01 -0.99 -2.06
CA VAL A 83 6.94 -0.01 -2.62
C VAL A 83 8.41 -0.44 -2.71
N GLU A 84 8.83 -1.53 -2.05
CA GLU A 84 10.24 -1.89 -2.00
C GLU A 84 10.77 -2.38 -3.36
N CYS A 85 11.76 -1.68 -3.89
CA CYS A 85 12.43 -2.04 -5.14
C CYS A 85 13.97 -2.08 -5.01
N CYS A 86 14.58 -1.06 -4.42
CA CYS A 86 16.05 -0.90 -4.33
C CYS A 86 16.49 -0.13 -3.07
N GLU A 87 15.83 -0.37 -1.94
CA GLU A 87 16.20 0.17 -0.62
C GLU A 87 16.24 1.71 -0.56
N HIS A 88 15.34 2.39 -1.28
CA HIS A 88 15.25 3.85 -1.21
C HIS A 88 14.88 4.36 0.19
N LEU A 89 15.21 5.62 0.44
CA LEU A 89 14.82 6.31 1.67
C LEU A 89 13.32 6.55 1.73
N SER A 90 12.81 6.60 2.95
CA SER A 90 11.40 6.84 3.23
C SER A 90 11.22 7.79 4.42
N MET A 91 10.04 8.42 4.49
CA MET A 91 9.72 9.40 5.51
C MET A 91 8.23 9.37 5.84
N PHE A 92 7.91 9.46 7.13
CA PHE A 92 6.57 9.84 7.60
C PHE A 92 6.59 11.31 8.01
N THR A 93 5.53 12.02 7.65
CA THR A 93 5.24 13.37 8.18
C THR A 93 3.93 13.33 8.93
N CYS A 94 3.96 13.69 10.22
CA CYS A 94 2.79 13.76 11.09
C CYS A 94 2.87 15.03 11.93
N ASN A 95 1.82 15.87 11.91
CA ASN A 95 1.75 17.11 12.69
C ASN A 95 3.04 17.96 12.58
N ASP A 96 3.51 18.17 11.34
CA ASP A 96 4.74 18.91 11.00
C ASP A 96 6.05 18.29 11.51
N VAL A 97 6.01 17.09 12.07
CA VAL A 97 7.19 16.34 12.49
C VAL A 97 7.53 15.30 11.45
N GLN A 98 8.79 15.26 11.02
CA GLN A 98 9.33 14.29 10.07
C GLN A 98 10.05 13.15 10.79
N TYR A 99 9.79 11.92 10.34
CA TYR A 99 10.40 10.68 10.81
C TYR A 99 11.00 9.94 9.60
N GLU A 100 12.32 9.87 9.52
CA GLU A 100 13.03 9.31 8.37
C GLU A 100 13.63 7.94 8.65
N SER A 101 13.72 7.11 7.62
CA SER A 101 14.42 5.81 7.70
C SER A 101 15.92 5.97 7.96
N CYS A 102 16.51 7.08 7.46
CA CYS A 102 17.90 7.48 7.72
C CYS A 102 17.93 8.99 8.04
N PRO A 103 17.67 9.39 9.30
CA PRO A 103 17.63 10.81 9.67
C PRO A 103 19.01 11.44 9.58
N ASP A 104 19.06 12.65 9.02
CA ASP A 104 20.26 13.50 9.07
C ASP A 104 20.38 14.12 10.46
N THR A 105 21.38 13.68 11.22
CA THR A 105 21.66 14.17 12.58
C THR A 105 22.43 15.49 12.60
N ASP A 106 23.03 15.87 11.45
CA ASP A 106 23.95 17.01 11.34
C ASP A 106 23.38 18.18 10.53
N SER A 107 22.06 18.30 10.41
CA SER A 107 21.48 19.34 9.55
C SER A 107 21.82 20.75 10.05
N PHE A 108 22.69 21.40 9.31
CA PHE A 108 23.17 22.79 9.52
C PHE A 108 22.02 23.84 9.49
N TRP A 109 20.83 23.42 9.00
CA TRP A 109 19.66 24.28 8.80
C TRP A 109 18.55 24.13 9.86
N GLY A 110 18.82 23.40 10.97
CA GLY A 110 17.92 23.38 12.12
C GLY A 110 16.63 22.57 12.00
N MET A 111 16.41 21.88 10.90
CA MET A 111 15.31 20.91 10.74
C MET A 111 15.87 19.51 10.88
N SER A 112 16.00 19.02 12.11
CA SER A 112 16.39 17.62 12.35
C SER A 112 15.15 16.74 12.25
N SER A 113 15.17 15.79 11.32
CA SER A 113 14.19 14.69 11.30
C SER A 113 14.46 13.73 12.48
N LYS A 114 13.42 13.02 12.89
CA LYS A 114 13.52 11.96 13.90
C LYS A 114 13.69 10.62 13.20
N ASN A 115 14.24 9.62 13.91
CA ASN A 115 14.22 8.24 13.42
C ASN A 115 12.83 7.61 13.57
N MET A 116 12.63 6.44 12.96
CA MET A 116 11.35 5.71 12.96
C MET A 116 11.13 4.78 14.16
N ASN A 117 11.93 4.86 15.23
CA ASN A 117 11.79 4.01 16.42
C ASN A 117 10.65 4.43 17.36
N PHE A 118 9.90 5.46 17.02
CA PHE A 118 8.74 5.92 17.80
C PHE A 118 7.55 4.99 17.58
N ARG A 119 6.81 4.72 18.66
CA ARG A 119 5.61 3.87 18.63
C ARG A 119 4.40 4.68 18.15
N LEU A 120 3.45 4.02 17.54
CA LEU A 120 2.22 4.66 17.06
C LEU A 120 1.53 5.47 18.16
N LYS A 121 1.41 4.94 19.38
CA LYS A 121 0.79 5.64 20.53
C LYS A 121 1.47 6.94 20.93
N ASP A 122 2.75 7.11 20.58
CA ASP A 122 3.55 8.29 20.92
C ASP A 122 3.54 9.34 19.79
N VAL A 123 2.96 8.98 18.63
CA VAL A 123 2.98 9.79 17.40
C VAL A 123 1.60 10.20 16.95
N VAL A 124 0.59 9.32 17.09
CA VAL A 124 -0.73 9.52 16.49
C VAL A 124 -1.88 9.27 17.45
N GLU A 125 -3.00 9.97 17.17
CA GLU A 125 -4.31 9.72 17.76
C GLU A 125 -5.36 9.40 16.69
N VAL A 126 -6.53 8.92 17.13
CA VAL A 126 -7.65 8.66 16.20
C VAL A 126 -8.09 9.97 15.55
N GLY A 127 -8.14 9.97 14.24
CA GLY A 127 -8.45 11.13 13.40
C GLY A 127 -7.24 11.74 12.71
N ASP A 128 -6.04 11.47 13.20
CA ASP A 128 -4.80 11.97 12.59
C ASP A 128 -4.57 11.39 11.19
N THR A 129 -3.80 12.15 10.43
CA THR A 129 -3.37 11.76 9.08
C THR A 129 -1.88 12.00 8.96
N MET A 130 -1.14 10.97 8.54
CA MET A 130 0.27 11.05 8.18
C MET A 130 0.42 11.01 6.66
N LEU A 131 1.42 11.71 6.14
CA LEU A 131 1.93 11.51 4.80
C LEU A 131 3.13 10.56 4.88
N TYR A 132 3.16 9.56 4.00
CA TYR A 132 4.32 8.70 3.81
C TYR A 132 4.88 8.91 2.40
N GLU A 133 6.20 9.04 2.31
CA GLU A 133 6.93 9.24 1.06
C GLU A 133 8.05 8.21 0.97
N TYR A 134 8.10 7.50 -0.14
CA TYR A 134 9.15 6.53 -0.46
C TYR A 134 9.82 6.93 -1.75
N ASP A 135 11.17 6.91 -1.77
CA ASP A 135 12.02 7.30 -2.91
C ASP A 135 11.86 8.80 -3.25
N PHE A 136 12.80 9.62 -2.80
CA PHE A 136 12.72 11.08 -3.00
C PHE A 136 13.04 11.53 -4.44
N GLY A 137 13.50 10.60 -5.31
CA GLY A 137 13.70 10.84 -6.75
C GLY A 137 12.42 10.60 -7.55
N SER A 138 11.83 9.39 -7.43
CA SER A 138 10.57 8.99 -8.09
C SER A 138 9.52 8.65 -7.02
N THR A 139 9.04 9.69 -6.34
CA THR A 139 8.35 9.56 -5.06
C THR A 139 6.97 8.93 -5.18
N THR A 140 6.78 7.79 -4.48
CA THR A 140 5.45 7.25 -4.17
C THR A 140 4.95 7.89 -2.88
N LYS A 141 3.76 8.52 -2.91
CA LYS A 141 3.18 9.24 -1.76
C LYS A 141 1.90 8.56 -1.29
N LEU A 142 1.90 8.14 -0.02
CA LEU A 142 0.74 7.52 0.60
C LEU A 142 0.16 8.42 1.69
N VAL A 143 -1.16 8.39 1.82
CA VAL A 143 -1.90 9.04 2.92
C VAL A 143 -2.34 7.95 3.89
N ILE A 144 -1.93 8.08 5.14
CA ILE A 144 -2.19 7.14 6.23
C ILE A 144 -3.12 7.81 7.23
N LYS A 145 -4.36 7.33 7.33
CA LYS A 145 -5.36 7.87 8.24
C LYS A 145 -5.62 6.92 9.39
N ILE A 146 -5.54 7.40 10.61
CA ILE A 146 -5.94 6.68 11.81
C ILE A 146 -7.46 6.75 11.94
N HIS A 147 -8.15 5.69 11.52
CA HIS A 147 -9.61 5.70 11.36
C HIS A 147 -10.34 5.50 12.68
N SER A 148 -9.93 4.51 13.45
CA SER A 148 -10.53 4.18 14.74
C SER A 148 -9.54 3.40 15.60
N CYS A 149 -9.91 3.13 16.85
CA CYS A 149 -9.16 2.23 17.70
C CYS A 149 -10.10 1.29 18.47
N ARG A 150 -9.56 0.19 18.92
CA ARG A 150 -10.23 -0.75 19.85
C ARG A 150 -9.26 -1.26 20.90
N ASP A 151 -9.80 -1.71 22.02
CA ASP A 151 -9.04 -2.50 22.97
C ASP A 151 -9.05 -3.98 22.60
N GLY A 152 -7.93 -4.65 22.79
CA GLY A 152 -7.79 -6.06 22.52
C GLY A 152 -6.73 -6.76 23.38
N GLU A 153 -6.64 -8.08 23.26
CA GLU A 153 -5.54 -8.82 23.84
C GLU A 153 -4.22 -8.42 23.20
N ARG A 154 -3.17 -8.21 24.01
CA ARG A 154 -1.85 -7.92 23.47
C ARG A 154 -1.27 -9.15 22.75
N ARG A 155 -1.16 -9.03 21.43
CA ARG A 155 -0.44 -9.95 20.54
C ARG A 155 0.94 -9.40 20.23
N ASN A 156 1.72 -10.15 19.45
CA ASN A 156 2.96 -9.65 18.85
C ASN A 156 2.66 -8.41 18.00
N ASN A 157 3.69 -7.61 17.69
CA ASN A 157 3.55 -6.36 16.90
C ASN A 157 3.24 -6.63 15.40
N GLU A 158 2.47 -7.66 15.12
CA GLU A 158 2.06 -8.01 13.76
C GLU A 158 1.04 -7.01 13.24
N ILE A 159 1.29 -6.49 12.05
CA ILE A 159 0.33 -5.67 11.31
C ILE A 159 -0.58 -6.60 10.53
N VAL A 160 -1.88 -6.49 10.75
CA VAL A 160 -2.88 -7.37 10.17
C VAL A 160 -3.63 -6.64 9.05
N ILE A 161 -3.64 -7.19 7.83
CA ILE A 161 -4.46 -6.68 6.74
C ILE A 161 -5.92 -7.08 6.99
N LEU A 162 -6.80 -6.10 7.12
CA LEU A 162 -8.26 -6.31 7.27
C LEU A 162 -8.98 -6.34 5.92
N SER A 163 -8.45 -5.59 4.95
CA SER A 163 -8.92 -5.55 3.56
C SER A 163 -7.90 -4.82 2.69
N ARG A 164 -7.86 -5.18 1.42
CA ARG A 164 -7.05 -4.53 0.37
C ARG A 164 -7.88 -4.42 -0.88
N ASN A 165 -7.68 -3.37 -1.70
CA ASN A 165 -8.30 -3.33 -3.03
C ASN A 165 -7.89 -4.55 -3.86
N ASN A 166 -8.85 -5.09 -4.62
CA ASN A 166 -8.56 -6.13 -5.61
C ASN A 166 -7.66 -5.56 -6.71
N PRO A 167 -6.83 -6.40 -7.38
CA PRO A 167 -6.03 -5.98 -8.52
C PRO A 167 -6.87 -5.25 -9.57
N LEU A 168 -6.27 -4.23 -10.20
CA LEU A 168 -6.95 -3.48 -11.26
C LEU A 168 -7.12 -4.33 -12.52
N GLU A 169 -8.28 -4.21 -13.15
CA GLU A 169 -8.54 -4.82 -14.44
C GLU A 169 -8.08 -3.89 -15.56
N LEU A 170 -6.79 -3.98 -15.92
CA LEU A 170 -6.17 -3.16 -16.93
C LEU A 170 -6.25 -3.83 -18.30
N VAL A 171 -6.65 -3.07 -19.30
CA VAL A 171 -6.79 -3.55 -20.68
C VAL A 171 -5.58 -3.10 -21.51
N CYS A 172 -5.11 -3.99 -22.38
CA CYS A 172 -4.01 -3.69 -23.29
C CYS A 172 -4.33 -2.46 -24.17
N GLY A 173 -3.46 -1.45 -24.14
CA GLY A 173 -3.63 -0.23 -24.93
C GLY A 173 -3.48 -0.45 -26.43
N LYS A 174 -2.70 -1.44 -26.86
CA LYS A 174 -2.47 -1.75 -28.28
C LYS A 174 -3.68 -2.46 -28.92
N CYS A 175 -4.12 -3.60 -28.39
CA CYS A 175 -5.25 -4.33 -28.99
C CYS A 175 -6.62 -3.96 -28.40
N ARG A 176 -6.68 -3.29 -27.25
CA ARG A 176 -7.91 -2.88 -26.53
C ARG A 176 -8.90 -4.01 -26.24
N ASN A 177 -8.41 -5.25 -26.23
CA ASN A 177 -9.25 -6.45 -26.08
C ASN A 177 -8.77 -7.36 -24.96
N ASN A 178 -7.48 -7.61 -24.86
CA ASN A 178 -6.92 -8.55 -23.88
C ASN A 178 -6.56 -7.83 -22.57
N LYS A 179 -6.61 -8.57 -21.45
CA LYS A 179 -6.08 -8.10 -20.17
C LYS A 179 -4.59 -7.84 -20.31
N ALA A 180 -4.16 -6.69 -19.82
CA ALA A 180 -2.75 -6.34 -19.78
C ALA A 180 -2.02 -7.16 -18.71
N LYS A 181 -0.76 -7.49 -18.98
CA LYS A 181 0.17 -8.18 -18.06
C LYS A 181 1.44 -7.38 -17.81
N TRP A 182 1.72 -6.44 -18.68
CA TRP A 182 2.96 -5.67 -18.69
C TRP A 182 2.67 -4.19 -18.73
N VAL A 183 3.52 -3.41 -18.07
CA VAL A 183 3.51 -1.95 -18.11
C VAL A 183 4.85 -1.47 -18.68
N ASN A 184 4.79 -0.56 -19.64
CA ASN A 184 5.95 0.18 -20.14
C ASN A 184 5.95 1.59 -19.54
N PRO A 185 6.83 1.90 -18.58
CA PRO A 185 6.89 3.22 -17.96
C PRO A 185 7.21 4.35 -18.93
N GLN A 186 7.95 4.08 -20.00
CA GLN A 186 8.34 5.11 -20.98
C GLN A 186 7.15 5.58 -21.83
N ALA A 187 6.12 4.76 -22.00
CA ALA A 187 4.94 5.13 -22.79
C ALA A 187 4.24 6.41 -22.27
N TYR A 188 4.37 6.71 -20.97
CA TYR A 188 3.83 7.95 -20.38
C TYR A 188 4.44 9.23 -20.96
N TYR A 189 5.70 9.19 -21.43
CA TYR A 189 6.36 10.34 -22.03
C TYR A 189 5.86 10.65 -23.46
N TYR A 190 5.15 9.70 -24.07
CA TYR A 190 4.67 9.80 -25.45
C TYR A 190 3.14 9.87 -25.56
N ASP A 191 2.43 10.12 -24.45
CA ASP A 191 0.95 10.12 -24.40
C ASP A 191 0.32 8.79 -24.85
N GLU A 192 1.06 7.67 -24.74
CA GLU A 192 0.58 6.35 -25.09
C GLU A 192 0.09 5.58 -23.87
N SER A 193 -0.80 4.58 -24.10
CA SER A 193 -1.18 3.66 -23.04
C SER A 193 0.00 2.77 -22.67
N PRO A 194 0.42 2.76 -21.40
CA PRO A 194 1.57 1.98 -20.97
C PRO A 194 1.29 0.47 -20.85
N PHE A 195 0.03 0.04 -21.00
CA PHE A 195 -0.39 -1.31 -20.66
C PHE A 195 -0.39 -2.24 -21.88
N TRP A 196 0.27 -3.39 -21.76
CA TRP A 196 0.42 -4.37 -22.83
C TRP A 196 -0.01 -5.77 -22.39
N CYS A 197 -0.68 -6.51 -23.29
CA CYS A 197 -0.89 -7.94 -23.10
C CYS A 197 0.28 -8.73 -23.71
N GLU A 198 0.43 -9.98 -23.27
CA GLU A 198 1.47 -10.90 -23.72
C GLU A 198 1.52 -11.06 -25.24
N LYS A 199 0.33 -11.27 -25.88
CA LYS A 199 0.25 -11.42 -27.33
C LYS A 199 0.71 -10.19 -28.14
N CYS A 200 0.53 -8.99 -27.60
CA CYS A 200 1.00 -7.77 -28.25
C CYS A 200 2.48 -7.57 -27.99
N LEU A 201 2.98 -7.96 -26.83
CA LEU A 201 4.41 -7.89 -26.49
C LEU A 201 5.22 -8.90 -27.36
N GLU A 202 4.72 -10.12 -27.54
CA GLU A 202 5.35 -11.13 -28.40
C GLU A 202 5.49 -10.71 -29.88
N LYS A 203 4.62 -9.80 -30.31
CA LYS A 203 4.66 -9.23 -31.68
C LYS A 203 5.41 -7.92 -31.77
N TYR A 204 5.95 -7.47 -30.65
CA TYR A 204 6.72 -6.25 -30.59
C TYR A 204 8.07 -6.50 -31.25
N ASP A 205 8.30 -5.86 -32.39
CA ASP A 205 9.58 -5.91 -33.11
C ASP A 205 10.42 -4.71 -32.71
N VAL A 206 11.54 -4.97 -32.08
CA VAL A 206 12.46 -3.95 -31.55
C VAL A 206 13.02 -3.08 -32.68
N ASP A 207 13.08 -3.64 -33.92
CA ASP A 207 13.65 -2.94 -35.07
C ASP A 207 12.67 -1.90 -35.68
N ASP A 208 11.37 -2.01 -35.40
CA ASP A 208 10.34 -1.12 -35.97
C ASP A 208 9.98 0.08 -35.07
N GLU A 209 10.34 0.07 -33.78
CA GLU A 209 10.04 1.18 -32.87
C GLU A 209 11.34 1.73 -32.23
N GLU A 210 11.85 2.81 -32.76
CA GLU A 210 13.12 3.52 -32.41
C GLU A 210 13.21 3.95 -30.93
N TYR A 211 12.16 3.71 -30.09
CA TYR A 211 12.02 4.32 -28.76
C TYR A 211 11.78 3.38 -27.59
N PHE A 212 11.56 2.07 -27.83
CA PHE A 212 11.21 1.15 -26.75
C PHE A 212 12.14 -0.07 -26.71
N GLU A 213 12.88 -0.21 -25.62
CA GLU A 213 13.67 -1.41 -25.37
C GLU A 213 12.82 -2.46 -24.64
N PRO A 214 12.86 -3.75 -25.02
CA PRO A 214 12.07 -4.81 -24.38
C PRO A 214 12.32 -4.95 -22.87
N GLU A 215 13.51 -4.59 -22.42
CA GLU A 215 13.95 -4.63 -21.03
C GLU A 215 13.21 -3.65 -20.11
N ILE A 216 12.43 -2.71 -20.68
CA ILE A 216 11.68 -1.68 -19.94
C ILE A 216 10.31 -2.19 -19.50
N PHE A 217 9.82 -3.29 -20.02
CA PHE A 217 8.53 -3.84 -19.63
C PHE A 217 8.60 -4.49 -18.25
N LEU A 218 7.77 -3.97 -17.32
CA LEU A 218 7.63 -4.48 -15.96
C LEU A 218 6.30 -5.22 -15.81
N PRO A 219 6.20 -6.19 -14.90
CA PRO A 219 4.94 -6.88 -14.66
C PRO A 219 3.90 -5.93 -14.05
N ILE A 220 2.64 -6.12 -14.42
CA ILE A 220 1.52 -5.45 -13.75
C ILE A 220 1.33 -6.08 -12.37
N CYS A 221 1.27 -5.23 -11.35
CA CYS A 221 1.08 -5.62 -9.96
C CYS A 221 0.05 -4.73 -9.25
N ASN A 222 -0.48 -5.19 -8.12
CA ASN A 222 -1.45 -4.42 -7.33
C ASN A 222 -0.76 -3.44 -6.39
N SER A 223 -0.11 -2.44 -6.96
CA SER A 223 0.66 -1.43 -6.22
C SER A 223 0.61 -0.06 -6.89
N PRO A 224 0.55 1.03 -6.11
CA PRO A 224 0.70 2.38 -6.64
C PRO A 224 2.11 2.66 -7.21
N ARG A 225 3.10 1.80 -6.91
CA ARG A 225 4.47 1.90 -7.47
C ARG A 225 4.65 1.10 -8.76
N MET A 226 3.59 0.50 -9.29
CA MET A 226 3.63 -0.21 -10.57
C MET A 226 4.24 0.65 -11.68
N GLY A 227 5.26 0.13 -12.37
CA GLY A 227 5.95 0.84 -13.46
C GLY A 227 6.97 1.90 -12.99
N VAL A 228 7.32 1.95 -11.71
CA VAL A 228 8.29 2.93 -11.18
C VAL A 228 9.55 2.21 -10.71
N CYS A 229 10.72 2.71 -11.15
CA CYS A 229 12.04 2.29 -10.66
C CYS A 229 12.28 0.75 -10.65
N GLY A 230 11.84 0.05 -11.69
CA GLY A 230 12.01 -1.41 -11.77
C GLY A 230 11.19 -2.21 -10.76
N TYR A 231 10.14 -1.64 -10.16
CA TYR A 231 9.30 -2.35 -9.20
C TYR A 231 8.46 -3.46 -9.88
N GLU A 232 8.67 -4.69 -9.45
CA GLU A 232 8.04 -5.89 -10.02
C GLU A 232 6.90 -6.47 -9.18
N GLY A 233 6.51 -5.78 -8.12
CA GLY A 233 5.50 -6.25 -7.16
C GLY A 233 6.09 -6.74 -5.85
N SER A 234 5.22 -7.05 -4.89
CA SER A 234 5.62 -7.60 -3.59
C SER A 234 6.15 -9.03 -3.73
N ARG A 235 7.24 -9.34 -3.02
CA ARG A 235 7.76 -10.71 -2.90
C ARG A 235 7.12 -11.49 -1.76
N ILE A 236 6.40 -10.81 -0.87
CA ILE A 236 5.83 -11.37 0.37
C ILE A 236 4.32 -11.46 0.28
N TYR A 237 3.68 -10.41 -0.23
CA TYR A 237 2.23 -10.32 -0.28
C TYR A 237 1.70 -10.56 -1.71
N PRO A 238 0.76 -11.50 -1.91
CA PRO A 238 0.14 -11.69 -3.21
C PRO A 238 -0.66 -10.45 -3.62
N ASP A 239 -0.79 -10.19 -4.92
CA ASP A 239 -1.58 -9.07 -5.45
C ASP A 239 -3.04 -9.15 -5.03
N GLN A 240 -3.61 -10.36 -5.05
CA GLN A 240 -4.96 -10.63 -4.59
C GLN A 240 -4.93 -10.95 -3.09
N PHE A 241 -5.59 -10.10 -2.29
CA PHE A 241 -5.83 -10.39 -0.88
C PHE A 241 -6.86 -11.52 -0.73
N GLU A 242 -6.51 -12.55 0.00
CA GLU A 242 -7.40 -13.66 0.33
C GLU A 242 -7.92 -13.53 1.77
N PRO A 243 -9.25 -13.62 1.98
CA PRO A 243 -9.85 -13.71 3.32
C PRO A 243 -9.41 -14.96 4.07
N ASP A 244 -9.56 -14.94 5.39
CA ASP A 244 -9.41 -16.15 6.19
C ASP A 244 -10.38 -17.23 5.67
N LYS A 245 -9.88 -18.42 5.40
CA LYS A 245 -10.73 -19.57 5.04
C LYS A 245 -11.35 -20.09 6.33
N GLU A 246 -12.68 -20.24 6.32
CA GLU A 246 -13.39 -20.95 7.40
C GLU A 246 -12.92 -22.40 7.55
#